data_518ef8c55e327de46f8da07c8702db49
#
_entry.id   518ef8c55e327de46f8da07c8702db49
#
_cell.length_a   1.000
_cell.length_b   1.000
_cell.length_c   1.000
_cell.angle_alpha   90.00
_cell.angle_beta   90.00
_cell.angle_gamma   90.00
#
_symmetry.space_group_name_H-M   'P 1'
#
loop_
_entity.id
_entity.type
_entity.pdbx_description
1 polymer ?
#
loop_
_entity_poly.entity_id
_entity_poly.type
_entity_poly.pdbx_seq_one_letter_code
_entity_poly.pdbx_strand_id
1 'polypeptide(L)'
;TLGDDGATTKPFIQGHFAYPTLNADFEFLADEVVRSEWRTYGGSLSGGLEIGLSDTMKLIPAVSVGYGRIENRADYTGPIGNEFLRPVFTNLLFDWDSNAVVYGASLGIDYRRQYDRTEVEVLGNLTHHLVKSTSASTPLADFDGHVTAFDLELNAVRPTSLKLGGYPLAVVGLFGYSSIFGPHRDALGFSQFFETGLGLQGDLSSKGWKLTSLRLGLKAIYGPDVKGWGLIVGYDF
;
A
#
# COMPACT_ATOMS: atom_id res chain seq x y z
N THR A 1 5.24 14.35 -12.83
CA THR A 1 6.64 14.69 -13.16
C THR A 1 6.78 16.19 -13.48
N LEU A 2 7.93 16.79 -13.15
CA LEU A 2 8.17 18.25 -13.23
C LEU A 2 9.25 18.63 -14.28
N GLY A 3 9.51 17.78 -15.25
CA GLY A 3 10.54 18.01 -16.28
C GLY A 3 9.99 18.10 -17.70
N ASP A 4 10.82 18.54 -18.65
CA ASP A 4 10.50 18.55 -20.06
C ASP A 4 10.36 17.12 -20.62
N ASP A 5 9.45 16.91 -21.58
CA ASP A 5 9.15 15.60 -22.15
C ASP A 5 10.32 14.91 -22.86
N GLY A 6 11.38 15.64 -23.19
CA GLY A 6 12.62 15.13 -23.77
C GLY A 6 13.75 14.87 -22.77
N ALA A 7 13.56 15.15 -21.47
CA ALA A 7 14.62 15.00 -20.48
C ALA A 7 14.81 13.53 -20.09
N THR A 8 16.06 13.09 -20.00
CA THR A 8 16.42 11.75 -19.50
C THR A 8 16.21 11.62 -17.97
N THR A 9 16.02 12.73 -17.28
CA THR A 9 15.78 12.80 -15.83
C THR A 9 14.61 13.73 -15.54
N LYS A 10 13.58 13.24 -14.86
CA LYS A 10 12.37 13.99 -14.49
C LYS A 10 12.16 13.93 -12.98
N PRO A 11 12.13 15.06 -12.27
CA PRO A 11 11.74 15.08 -10.87
C PRO A 11 10.24 14.84 -10.71
N PHE A 12 9.85 14.22 -9.58
CA PHE A 12 8.44 14.03 -9.23
C PHE A 12 8.20 14.26 -7.73
N ILE A 13 6.96 14.54 -7.41
CA ILE A 13 6.43 14.58 -6.05
C ILE A 13 5.16 13.74 -6.03
N GLN A 14 4.99 12.94 -4.98
CA GLN A 14 3.86 12.03 -4.82
C GLN A 14 3.36 12.08 -3.37
N GLY A 15 2.05 12.15 -3.19
CA GLY A 15 1.39 12.07 -1.89
C GLY A 15 0.62 10.75 -1.75
N HIS A 16 0.68 10.14 -0.57
CA HIS A 16 -0.10 8.96 -0.21
C HIS A 16 -0.90 9.23 1.04
N PHE A 17 -2.09 8.66 1.11
CA PHE A 17 -2.91 8.60 2.31
C PHE A 17 -3.42 7.17 2.47
N ALA A 18 -3.43 6.67 3.72
CA ALA A 18 -3.92 5.35 4.04
C ALA A 18 -4.77 5.38 5.32
N TYR A 19 -5.82 4.55 5.33
CA TYR A 19 -6.70 4.34 6.47
C TYR A 19 -7.05 2.84 6.60
N PRO A 20 -6.08 1.99 6.96
CA PRO A 20 -6.35 0.58 7.25
C PRO A 20 -7.01 0.40 8.62
N THR A 21 -7.91 -0.58 8.70
CA THR A 21 -8.50 -1.09 9.94
C THR A 21 -8.28 -2.59 10.03
N LEU A 22 -7.99 -3.08 11.24
CA LEU A 22 -7.83 -4.49 11.54
C LEU A 22 -8.65 -4.82 12.80
N ASN A 23 -9.39 -5.92 12.77
CA ASN A 23 -10.11 -6.44 13.92
C ASN A 23 -9.54 -7.80 14.32
N ALA A 24 -9.35 -8.01 15.61
CA ALA A 24 -8.91 -9.28 16.16
C ALA A 24 -9.76 -9.61 17.40
N ASP A 25 -10.26 -10.84 17.45
CA ASP A 25 -11.03 -11.36 18.58
C ASP A 25 -10.12 -12.26 19.42
N PHE A 26 -10.03 -11.98 20.72
CA PHE A 26 -9.27 -12.75 21.69
C PHE A 26 -10.26 -13.46 22.64
N GLU A 27 -10.35 -14.77 22.55
CA GLU A 27 -11.16 -15.60 23.44
C GLU A 27 -10.33 -15.99 24.66
N PHE A 28 -10.72 -15.55 25.86
CA PHE A 28 -10.02 -15.88 27.10
C PHE A 28 -10.68 -17.07 27.83
N LEU A 29 -12.02 -17.11 27.81
CA LEU A 29 -12.85 -18.18 28.35
C LEU A 29 -14.12 -18.28 27.50
N ALA A 30 -14.91 -19.34 27.69
CA ALA A 30 -16.22 -19.46 27.08
C ALA A 30 -17.07 -18.23 27.43
N ASP A 31 -17.58 -17.52 26.44
CA ASP A 31 -18.38 -16.29 26.55
C ASP A 31 -17.63 -15.02 27.01
N GLU A 32 -16.30 -15.08 27.18
CA GLU A 32 -15.45 -13.93 27.52
C GLU A 32 -14.53 -13.58 26.33
N VAL A 33 -14.95 -12.63 25.54
CA VAL A 33 -14.23 -12.19 24.32
C VAL A 33 -13.78 -10.74 24.46
N VAL A 34 -12.55 -10.46 24.12
CA VAL A 34 -12.03 -9.12 23.92
C VAL A 34 -11.87 -8.90 22.42
N ARG A 35 -12.70 -8.03 21.86
CA ARG A 35 -12.60 -7.60 20.47
C ARG A 35 -11.72 -6.37 20.39
N SER A 36 -10.57 -6.51 19.75
CA SER A 36 -9.62 -5.42 19.54
C SER A 36 -9.76 -4.88 18.14
N GLU A 37 -10.00 -3.58 18.02
CA GLU A 37 -10.01 -2.83 16.76
C GLU A 37 -8.77 -1.96 16.68
N TRP A 38 -8.03 -2.12 15.59
CA TRP A 38 -6.87 -1.29 15.26
C TRP A 38 -7.23 -0.38 14.10
N ARG A 39 -7.05 0.91 14.28
CA ARG A 39 -7.22 1.91 13.23
C ARG A 39 -5.91 2.63 13.02
N THR A 40 -5.47 2.66 11.79
CA THR A 40 -4.29 3.46 11.43
C THR A 40 -4.71 4.50 10.40
N TYR A 41 -4.29 5.72 10.57
CA TYR A 41 -4.46 6.75 9.57
C TYR A 41 -3.20 7.57 9.46
N GLY A 42 -2.82 7.86 8.22
CA GLY A 42 -1.60 8.59 7.98
C GLY A 42 -1.47 9.04 6.54
N GLY A 43 -0.54 9.95 6.36
CA GLY A 43 -0.17 10.43 5.05
C GLY A 43 1.34 10.54 4.91
N SER A 44 1.83 10.44 3.70
CA SER A 44 3.23 10.64 3.36
C SER A 44 3.38 11.46 2.09
N LEU A 45 4.49 12.18 2.01
CA LEU A 45 4.97 12.87 0.83
C LEU A 45 6.30 12.26 0.44
N SER A 46 6.44 11.92 -0.83
CA SER A 46 7.70 11.45 -1.41
C SER A 46 8.13 12.34 -2.56
N GLY A 47 9.44 12.47 -2.73
CA GLY A 47 10.05 13.14 -3.85
C GLY A 47 11.22 12.32 -4.39
N GLY A 48 11.40 12.35 -5.70
CA GLY A 48 12.40 11.54 -6.34
C GLY A 48 12.70 11.97 -7.77
N LEU A 49 13.45 11.13 -8.44
CA LEU A 49 13.86 11.31 -9.84
C LEU A 49 13.47 10.07 -10.65
N GLU A 50 12.88 10.26 -11.81
CA GLU A 50 12.80 9.24 -12.86
C GLU A 50 14.02 9.41 -13.76
N ILE A 51 14.93 8.47 -13.79
CA ILE A 51 16.16 8.47 -14.58
C ILE A 51 16.01 7.46 -15.70
N GLY A 52 15.92 7.91 -16.95
CA GLY A 52 15.90 7.03 -18.12
C GLY A 52 17.24 6.35 -18.31
N LEU A 53 17.25 5.01 -18.21
CA LEU A 53 18.42 4.18 -18.51
C LEU A 53 18.43 3.72 -19.97
N SER A 54 17.24 3.57 -20.54
CA SER A 54 16.99 3.26 -21.95
C SER A 54 15.59 3.67 -22.35
N ASP A 55 15.20 3.48 -23.60
CA ASP A 55 13.83 3.75 -24.09
C ASP A 55 12.76 2.88 -23.37
N THR A 56 13.18 1.82 -22.72
CA THR A 56 12.28 0.86 -22.06
C THR A 56 12.46 0.75 -20.56
N MET A 57 13.49 1.39 -19.99
CA MET A 57 13.84 1.19 -18.57
C MET A 57 14.19 2.49 -17.88
N LYS A 58 13.61 2.68 -16.69
CA LYS A 58 13.89 3.81 -15.79
C LYS A 58 14.33 3.32 -14.43
N LEU A 59 15.19 4.08 -13.78
CA LEU A 59 15.55 3.97 -12.37
C LEU A 59 14.85 5.09 -11.60
N ILE A 60 14.29 4.78 -10.42
CA ILE A 60 13.45 5.72 -9.67
C ILE A 60 13.90 5.75 -8.20
N PRO A 61 15.00 6.48 -7.88
CA PRO A 61 15.35 6.78 -6.50
C PRO A 61 14.39 7.81 -5.92
N ALA A 62 13.94 7.58 -4.67
CA ALA A 62 13.07 8.51 -3.96
C ALA A 62 13.32 8.51 -2.45
N VAL A 63 12.93 9.60 -1.81
CA VAL A 63 12.86 9.72 -0.35
C VAL A 63 11.46 10.14 0.05
N SER A 64 11.03 9.77 1.24
CA SER A 64 9.71 10.08 1.76
C SER A 64 9.74 10.50 3.21
N VAL A 65 8.76 11.29 3.60
CA VAL A 65 8.43 11.59 4.97
C VAL A 65 6.93 11.42 5.16
N GLY A 66 6.54 10.78 6.24
CA GLY A 66 5.14 10.55 6.57
C GLY A 66 4.86 10.80 8.04
N TYR A 67 3.59 10.95 8.34
CA TYR A 67 3.09 11.00 9.69
C TYR A 67 1.84 10.13 9.77
N GLY A 68 1.74 9.34 10.83
CA GLY A 68 0.62 8.47 11.07
C GLY A 68 0.26 8.38 12.54
N ARG A 69 -0.98 7.96 12.77
CA ARG A 69 -1.50 7.63 14.09
C ARG A 69 -2.09 6.23 14.06
N ILE A 70 -1.77 5.45 15.08
CA ILE A 70 -2.33 4.13 15.32
C ILE A 70 -3.16 4.24 16.59
N GLU A 71 -4.40 3.78 16.53
CA GLU A 71 -5.30 3.65 17.67
C GLU A 71 -5.69 2.19 17.83
N ASN A 72 -5.60 1.71 19.04
CA ASN A 72 -6.16 0.42 19.45
C ASN A 72 -7.32 0.68 20.40
N ARG A 73 -8.45 0.03 20.15
CA ARG A 73 -9.64 0.07 21.01
C ARG A 73 -10.10 -1.35 21.27
N ALA A 74 -10.56 -1.61 22.48
CA ALA A 74 -11.06 -2.92 22.85
C ALA A 74 -12.46 -2.85 23.44
N ASP A 75 -13.31 -3.75 22.93
CA ASP A 75 -14.62 -4.04 23.49
C ASP A 75 -14.55 -5.37 24.27
N TYR A 76 -14.90 -5.31 25.54
CA TYR A 76 -14.89 -6.45 26.44
C TYR A 76 -16.31 -7.00 26.61
N THR A 77 -16.48 -8.30 26.41
CA THR A 77 -17.76 -8.98 26.65
C THR A 77 -17.64 -9.87 27.89
N GLY A 78 -18.79 -10.11 28.56
CA GLY A 78 -18.86 -10.89 29.76
C GLY A 78 -18.48 -10.16 31.05
N PRO A 79 -18.86 -10.70 32.21
CA PRO A 79 -18.59 -10.09 33.51
C PRO A 79 -17.09 -10.06 33.86
N ILE A 80 -16.35 -11.15 33.56
CA ILE A 80 -14.90 -11.22 33.81
C ILE A 80 -14.17 -10.24 32.90
N GLY A 81 -14.59 -10.15 31.62
CA GLY A 81 -14.05 -9.20 30.66
C GLY A 81 -14.13 -7.75 31.18
N ASN A 82 -15.28 -7.33 31.62
CA ASN A 82 -15.51 -5.95 32.05
C ASN A 82 -14.94 -5.64 33.44
N GLU A 83 -15.08 -6.55 34.41
CA GLU A 83 -14.73 -6.29 35.82
C GLU A 83 -13.23 -6.55 36.12
N PHE A 84 -12.63 -7.55 35.47
CA PHE A 84 -11.24 -7.97 35.76
C PHE A 84 -10.28 -7.70 34.61
N LEU A 85 -10.62 -8.03 33.36
CA LEU A 85 -9.68 -7.89 32.24
C LEU A 85 -9.52 -6.43 31.82
N ARG A 86 -10.60 -5.70 31.72
CA ARG A 86 -10.57 -4.30 31.29
C ARG A 86 -9.69 -3.41 32.17
N PRO A 87 -9.81 -3.40 33.53
CA PRO A 87 -8.92 -2.58 34.37
C PRO A 87 -7.45 -2.93 34.26
N VAL A 88 -7.13 -4.22 33.98
CA VAL A 88 -5.75 -4.69 33.86
C VAL A 88 -5.16 -4.40 32.48
N PHE A 89 -5.94 -4.53 31.41
CA PHE A 89 -5.43 -4.47 30.03
C PHE A 89 -5.59 -3.12 29.36
N THR A 90 -6.48 -2.24 29.87
CA THR A 90 -6.60 -0.87 29.40
C THR A 90 -5.28 -0.12 29.58
N ASN A 91 -4.83 0.57 28.53
CA ASN A 91 -3.54 1.25 28.44
C ASN A 91 -2.29 0.34 28.61
N LEU A 92 -2.48 -0.98 28.75
CA LEU A 92 -1.39 -1.95 28.77
C LEU A 92 -1.30 -2.68 27.43
N LEU A 93 -2.34 -3.46 27.11
CA LEU A 93 -2.44 -4.21 25.86
C LEU A 93 -3.44 -3.59 24.88
N PHE A 94 -4.45 -2.91 25.41
CA PHE A 94 -5.55 -2.34 24.64
C PHE A 94 -5.81 -0.89 25.08
N ASP A 95 -6.65 -0.20 24.29
CA ASP A 95 -7.10 1.18 24.54
C ASP A 95 -5.96 2.20 24.61
N TRP A 96 -5.00 2.07 23.68
CA TRP A 96 -3.88 2.98 23.55
C TRP A 96 -3.83 3.62 22.16
N ASP A 97 -3.07 4.70 22.05
CA ASP A 97 -2.75 5.33 20.77
C ASP A 97 -1.28 5.75 20.71
N SER A 98 -0.76 5.83 19.52
CA SER A 98 0.59 6.29 19.24
C SER A 98 0.63 7.08 17.94
N ASN A 99 1.36 8.16 17.93
CA ASN A 99 1.71 8.93 16.75
C ASN A 99 3.13 8.62 16.34
N ALA A 100 3.38 8.52 15.05
CA ALA A 100 4.71 8.24 14.54
C ALA A 100 5.04 9.07 13.29
N VAL A 101 6.32 9.43 13.18
CA VAL A 101 6.91 9.93 11.94
C VAL A 101 7.59 8.77 11.24
N VAL A 102 7.41 8.71 9.91
CA VAL A 102 8.03 7.70 9.05
C VAL A 102 8.96 8.40 8.08
N TYR A 103 10.21 8.00 8.04
CA TYR A 103 11.17 8.40 7.02
C TYR A 103 11.42 7.23 6.10
N GLY A 104 11.45 7.45 4.80
CA GLY A 104 11.64 6.40 3.83
C GLY A 104 12.70 6.76 2.78
N ALA A 105 13.36 5.72 2.28
CA ALA A 105 14.16 5.78 1.07
C ALA A 105 13.76 4.59 0.19
N SER A 106 13.63 4.80 -1.10
CA SER A 106 13.27 3.75 -2.05
C SER A 106 14.11 3.80 -3.31
N LEU A 107 14.25 2.65 -3.93
CA LEU A 107 14.86 2.47 -5.23
C LEU A 107 13.92 1.63 -6.10
N GLY A 108 13.34 2.28 -7.11
CA GLY A 108 12.43 1.66 -8.07
C GLY A 108 13.09 1.39 -9.41
N ILE A 109 12.57 0.39 -10.11
CA ILE A 109 12.83 0.11 -11.53
C ILE A 109 11.47 0.03 -12.22
N ASP A 110 11.33 0.77 -13.33
CA ASP A 110 10.18 0.70 -14.23
C ASP A 110 10.69 0.24 -15.59
N TYR A 111 10.22 -0.93 -16.03
CA TYR A 111 10.49 -1.48 -17.35
C TYR A 111 9.18 -1.58 -18.11
N ARG A 112 9.12 -0.93 -19.31
CA ARG A 112 7.95 -0.95 -20.20
C ARG A 112 8.37 -1.38 -21.60
N ARG A 113 7.63 -2.33 -22.15
CA ARG A 113 7.86 -2.78 -23.51
C ARG A 113 6.57 -3.22 -24.19
N GLN A 114 6.46 -2.84 -25.46
CA GLN A 114 5.38 -3.30 -26.32
C GLN A 114 5.77 -4.65 -26.97
N TYR A 115 4.92 -5.66 -26.77
CA TYR A 115 4.98 -6.96 -27.41
C TYR A 115 3.74 -7.15 -28.27
N ASP A 116 3.87 -7.05 -29.58
CA ASP A 116 2.73 -7.01 -30.53
C ASP A 116 1.71 -5.93 -30.09
N ARG A 117 0.53 -6.35 -29.67
CA ARG A 117 -0.54 -5.46 -29.19
C ARG A 117 -0.61 -5.35 -27.66
N THR A 118 0.28 -6.01 -26.95
CA THR A 118 0.25 -6.02 -25.48
C THR A 118 1.42 -5.18 -24.95
N GLU A 119 1.10 -4.17 -24.17
CA GLU A 119 2.09 -3.46 -23.37
C GLU A 119 2.32 -4.24 -22.08
N VAL A 120 3.59 -4.51 -21.79
CA VAL A 120 4.03 -5.14 -20.55
C VAL A 120 4.84 -4.14 -19.77
N GLU A 121 4.44 -3.93 -18.51
CA GLU A 121 5.11 -3.10 -17.54
C GLU A 121 5.56 -3.97 -16.37
N VAL A 122 6.80 -3.83 -15.95
CA VAL A 122 7.35 -4.46 -14.74
C VAL A 122 7.88 -3.37 -13.82
N LEU A 123 7.28 -3.26 -12.65
CA LEU A 123 7.65 -2.33 -11.60
C LEU A 123 8.29 -3.10 -10.45
N GLY A 124 9.54 -2.82 -10.16
CA GLY A 124 10.24 -3.32 -8.97
C GLY A 124 10.52 -2.17 -8.02
N ASN A 125 10.31 -2.34 -6.73
CA ASN A 125 10.59 -1.32 -5.73
C ASN A 125 11.17 -1.93 -4.46
N LEU A 126 12.31 -1.43 -4.03
CA LEU A 126 12.89 -1.72 -2.72
C LEU A 126 12.77 -0.48 -1.86
N THR A 127 12.07 -0.58 -0.74
CA THR A 127 11.83 0.54 0.18
C THR A 127 12.34 0.21 1.57
N HIS A 128 12.99 1.16 2.21
CA HIS A 128 13.38 1.08 3.61
C HIS A 128 12.75 2.24 4.38
N HIS A 129 12.01 1.91 5.44
CA HIS A 129 11.36 2.87 6.32
C HIS A 129 11.95 2.81 7.72
N LEU A 130 12.17 3.99 8.29
CA LEU A 130 12.43 4.22 9.71
C LEU A 130 11.16 4.82 10.30
N VAL A 131 10.61 4.16 11.31
CA VAL A 131 9.40 4.58 12.02
C VAL A 131 9.81 5.01 13.41
N LYS A 132 9.43 6.23 13.80
CA LYS A 132 9.72 6.77 15.11
C LYS A 132 8.46 7.30 15.76
N SER A 133 8.11 6.75 16.92
CA SER A 133 7.03 7.28 17.74
C SER A 133 7.39 8.70 18.22
N THR A 134 6.41 9.59 18.16
CA THR A 134 6.56 11.00 18.60
C THR A 134 5.73 11.31 19.83
N SER A 135 4.67 10.54 20.04
CA SER A 135 3.87 10.56 21.27
C SER A 135 3.07 9.27 21.37
N ALA A 136 2.98 8.72 22.55
CA ALA A 136 2.23 7.53 22.87
C ALA A 136 1.45 7.72 24.17
N SER A 137 0.25 7.16 24.25
CA SER A 137 -0.58 7.24 25.47
C SER A 137 -0.05 6.34 26.58
N THR A 138 0.83 5.41 26.26
CA THR A 138 1.46 4.48 27.21
C THR A 138 2.90 4.18 26.76
N PRO A 139 3.82 3.89 27.70
CA PRO A 139 5.21 3.53 27.35
C PRO A 139 5.32 2.29 26.44
N LEU A 140 4.34 1.38 26.48
CA LEU A 140 4.33 0.20 25.62
C LEU A 140 3.93 0.52 24.16
N ALA A 141 3.27 1.64 23.94
CA ALA A 141 2.93 2.14 22.60
C ALA A 141 3.99 3.10 22.05
N ASP A 142 5.06 3.37 22.80
CA ASP A 142 6.24 4.11 22.33
C ASP A 142 7.20 3.13 21.67
N PHE A 143 7.42 3.30 20.37
CA PHE A 143 8.22 2.38 19.58
C PHE A 143 9.07 3.08 18.53
N ASP A 144 10.25 2.57 18.34
CA ASP A 144 11.12 2.88 17.21
C ASP A 144 11.34 1.59 16.41
N GLY A 145 11.29 1.70 15.10
CA GLY A 145 11.42 0.53 14.27
C GLY A 145 11.91 0.84 12.87
N HIS A 146 12.25 -0.21 12.16
CA HIS A 146 12.55 -0.13 10.73
C HIS A 146 11.94 -1.32 9.99
N VAL A 147 11.54 -1.09 8.76
CA VAL A 147 11.00 -2.11 7.88
C VAL A 147 11.58 -1.91 6.48
N THR A 148 11.94 -3.01 5.86
CA THR A 148 12.32 -3.05 4.44
C THR A 148 11.26 -3.83 3.70
N ALA A 149 10.77 -3.30 2.60
CA ALA A 149 9.82 -3.98 1.73
C ALA A 149 10.39 -4.07 0.31
N PHE A 150 10.13 -5.18 -0.34
CA PHE A 150 10.35 -5.39 -1.75
C PHE A 150 9.01 -5.67 -2.41
N ASP A 151 8.68 -4.89 -3.44
CA ASP A 151 7.47 -5.03 -4.23
C ASP A 151 7.86 -5.26 -5.69
N LEU A 152 7.19 -6.21 -6.32
CA LEU A 152 7.28 -6.48 -7.74
C LEU A 152 5.87 -6.51 -8.31
N GLU A 153 5.60 -5.70 -9.32
CA GLU A 153 4.32 -5.66 -10.02
C GLU A 153 4.56 -5.87 -11.52
N LEU A 154 3.78 -6.72 -12.13
CA LEU A 154 3.73 -6.96 -13.56
C LEU A 154 2.32 -6.61 -14.05
N ASN A 155 2.23 -5.65 -14.97
CA ASN A 155 1.02 -5.26 -15.65
C ASN A 155 1.10 -5.67 -17.13
N ALA A 156 0.02 -6.22 -17.65
CA ALA A 156 -0.15 -6.49 -19.06
C ALA A 156 -1.43 -5.82 -19.56
N VAL A 157 -1.28 -4.86 -20.46
CA VAL A 157 -2.38 -4.06 -21.03
C VAL A 157 -2.56 -4.46 -22.49
N ARG A 158 -3.72 -5.02 -22.82
CA ARG A 158 -4.04 -5.45 -24.18
C ARG A 158 -5.28 -4.74 -24.73
N PRO A 159 -5.15 -3.91 -25.77
CA PRO A 159 -6.28 -3.29 -26.45
C PRO A 159 -7.26 -4.33 -26.97
N THR A 160 -8.55 -4.03 -26.88
CA THR A 160 -9.63 -4.87 -27.40
C THR A 160 -10.36 -4.16 -28.54
N SER A 161 -11.28 -4.87 -29.20
CA SER A 161 -12.21 -4.25 -30.15
C SER A 161 -13.42 -3.60 -29.45
N LEU A 162 -13.54 -3.74 -28.14
CA LEU A 162 -14.67 -3.21 -27.37
C LEU A 162 -14.54 -1.70 -27.15
N LYS A 163 -15.70 -1.05 -27.07
CA LYS A 163 -15.81 0.37 -26.73
C LYS A 163 -16.91 0.55 -25.69
N LEU A 164 -16.68 1.45 -24.73
CA LEU A 164 -17.69 1.86 -23.75
C LEU A 164 -17.93 3.37 -23.92
N GLY A 165 -19.14 3.78 -24.24
CA GLY A 165 -19.46 5.18 -24.48
C GLY A 165 -18.65 5.83 -25.61
N GLY A 166 -18.19 5.03 -26.60
CA GLY A 166 -17.31 5.49 -27.69
C GLY A 166 -15.80 5.43 -27.40
N TYR A 167 -15.40 5.12 -26.17
CA TYR A 167 -14.00 5.03 -25.74
C TYR A 167 -13.45 3.63 -25.99
N PRO A 168 -12.28 3.48 -26.65
CA PRO A 168 -11.61 2.19 -26.77
C PRO A 168 -11.28 1.61 -25.40
N LEU A 169 -11.45 0.29 -25.26
CA LEU A 169 -11.13 -0.42 -24.03
C LEU A 169 -9.95 -1.36 -24.22
N ALA A 170 -9.11 -1.42 -23.18
CA ALA A 170 -8.08 -2.45 -23.03
C ALA A 170 -8.39 -3.33 -21.81
N VAL A 171 -8.04 -4.60 -21.87
CA VAL A 171 -7.99 -5.49 -20.70
C VAL A 171 -6.64 -5.33 -20.03
N VAL A 172 -6.66 -5.27 -18.71
CA VAL A 172 -5.47 -5.17 -17.87
C VAL A 172 -5.37 -6.41 -17.00
N GLY A 173 -4.28 -7.15 -17.11
CA GLY A 173 -3.89 -8.20 -16.16
C GLY A 173 -2.83 -7.66 -15.21
N LEU A 174 -2.93 -7.98 -13.93
CA LEU A 174 -1.98 -7.61 -12.88
C LEU A 174 -1.52 -8.86 -12.15
N PHE A 175 -0.23 -8.94 -11.91
CA PHE A 175 0.39 -9.85 -10.96
C PHE A 175 1.34 -9.05 -10.07
N GLY A 176 1.23 -9.23 -8.75
CA GLY A 176 2.06 -8.58 -7.75
C GLY A 176 2.68 -9.59 -6.80
N TYR A 177 3.86 -9.27 -6.30
CA TYR A 177 4.52 -9.94 -5.20
C TYR A 177 5.10 -8.91 -4.25
N SER A 178 4.80 -9.04 -2.97
CA SER A 178 5.35 -8.19 -1.91
C SER A 178 6.02 -9.05 -0.85
N SER A 179 7.17 -8.59 -0.36
CA SER A 179 7.91 -9.23 0.73
C SER A 179 8.42 -8.18 1.72
N ILE A 180 8.28 -8.48 3.00
CA ILE A 180 8.61 -7.60 4.12
C ILE A 180 9.76 -8.24 4.91
N PHE A 181 10.78 -7.44 5.18
CA PHE A 181 11.99 -7.82 5.90
C PHE A 181 12.19 -6.94 7.13
N GLY A 182 12.87 -7.45 8.12
CA GLY A 182 13.23 -6.71 9.32
C GLY A 182 12.68 -7.33 10.59
N PRO A 183 13.05 -6.80 11.77
CA PRO A 183 12.74 -7.40 13.08
C PRO A 183 11.23 -7.37 13.41
N HIS A 184 10.48 -6.47 12.81
CA HIS A 184 9.04 -6.34 13.04
C HIS A 184 8.16 -7.22 12.12
N ARG A 185 8.78 -8.01 11.23
CA ARG A 185 8.09 -8.95 10.35
C ARG A 185 7.14 -9.89 11.10
N ASP A 186 7.63 -10.44 12.21
CA ASP A 186 6.89 -11.42 12.99
C ASP A 186 5.68 -10.80 13.71
N ALA A 187 5.73 -9.49 14.00
CA ALA A 187 4.62 -8.75 14.59
C ALA A 187 3.45 -8.51 13.62
N LEU A 188 3.70 -8.55 12.31
CA LEU A 188 2.65 -8.40 11.29
C LEU A 188 1.88 -9.71 11.05
N GLY A 189 2.40 -10.86 11.50
CA GLY A 189 1.81 -12.17 11.25
C GLY A 189 1.99 -12.69 9.82
N PHE A 190 2.58 -11.90 8.91
CA PHE A 190 2.93 -12.31 7.54
C PHE A 190 4.18 -11.61 7.05
N SER A 191 4.89 -12.24 6.11
CA SER A 191 6.13 -11.70 5.55
C SER A 191 6.09 -11.53 4.04
N GLN A 192 5.11 -12.13 3.38
CA GLN A 192 4.98 -12.08 1.93
C GLN A 192 3.53 -12.33 1.51
N PHE A 193 3.16 -11.75 0.39
CA PHE A 193 1.88 -12.02 -0.26
C PHE A 193 1.98 -11.81 -1.78
N PHE A 194 1.03 -12.39 -2.48
CA PHE A 194 0.84 -12.27 -3.91
C PHE A 194 -0.47 -11.54 -4.19
N GLU A 195 -0.50 -10.86 -5.31
CA GLU A 195 -1.69 -10.21 -5.84
C GLU A 195 -1.92 -10.68 -7.28
N THR A 196 -3.16 -10.96 -7.62
CA THR A 196 -3.57 -11.15 -9.01
C THR A 196 -4.81 -10.35 -9.28
N GLY A 197 -4.85 -9.67 -10.41
CA GLY A 197 -5.94 -8.77 -10.73
C GLY A 197 -6.30 -8.76 -12.21
N LEU A 198 -7.54 -8.37 -12.47
CA LEU A 198 -8.06 -8.09 -13.78
C LEU A 198 -8.82 -6.78 -13.77
N GLY A 199 -8.65 -6.00 -14.83
CA GLY A 199 -9.29 -4.70 -14.98
C GLY A 199 -9.57 -4.33 -16.43
N LEU A 200 -10.24 -3.20 -16.58
CA LEU A 200 -10.46 -2.54 -17.85
C LEU A 200 -9.85 -1.15 -17.79
N GLN A 201 -9.21 -0.75 -18.88
CA GLN A 201 -8.67 0.59 -19.07
C GLN A 201 -9.38 1.24 -20.26
N GLY A 202 -9.94 2.41 -20.05
CA GLY A 202 -10.54 3.25 -21.09
C GLY A 202 -9.54 4.28 -21.59
N ASP A 203 -9.37 4.41 -22.89
CA ASP A 203 -8.60 5.48 -23.53
C ASP A 203 -9.48 6.73 -23.66
N LEU A 204 -9.10 7.80 -22.97
CA LEU A 204 -9.81 9.09 -22.93
C LEU A 204 -9.11 10.19 -23.75
N SER A 205 -7.99 9.89 -24.40
CA SER A 205 -7.12 10.85 -25.12
C SER A 205 -7.86 11.64 -26.23
N SER A 206 -8.93 11.03 -26.80
CA SER A 206 -9.69 11.64 -27.91
C SER A 206 -10.50 12.90 -27.55
N LYS A 207 -10.64 13.25 -26.27
CA LYS A 207 -11.46 14.39 -25.81
C LYS A 207 -10.68 15.66 -25.47
N GLY A 208 -9.36 15.65 -25.61
CA GLY A 208 -8.51 16.80 -25.24
C GLY A 208 -8.53 17.12 -23.74
N TRP A 209 -8.93 16.17 -22.92
CA TRP A 209 -8.79 16.27 -21.47
C TRP A 209 -7.34 16.02 -21.10
N LYS A 210 -6.93 16.54 -19.94
CA LYS A 210 -5.61 16.20 -19.40
C LYS A 210 -5.53 14.72 -18.96
N LEU A 211 -6.68 14.10 -18.67
CA LEU A 211 -6.79 12.69 -18.35
C LEU A 211 -6.78 11.86 -19.64
N THR A 212 -5.75 11.08 -19.85
CA THR A 212 -5.54 10.26 -21.06
C THR A 212 -6.05 8.85 -20.90
N SER A 213 -6.04 8.29 -19.69
CA SER A 213 -6.62 6.97 -19.42
C SER A 213 -7.26 6.87 -18.03
N LEU A 214 -8.20 5.94 -17.89
CA LEU A 214 -8.80 5.52 -16.61
C LEU A 214 -8.83 4.00 -16.54
N ARG A 215 -8.30 3.42 -15.45
CA ARG A 215 -8.25 1.99 -15.19
C ARG A 215 -9.12 1.66 -13.97
N LEU A 216 -9.94 0.63 -14.09
CA LEU A 216 -10.76 0.07 -13.01
C LEU A 216 -10.68 -1.45 -13.04
N GLY A 217 -10.56 -2.08 -11.88
CA GLY A 217 -10.48 -3.53 -11.77
C GLY A 217 -10.59 -4.05 -10.36
N LEU A 218 -10.44 -5.36 -10.25
CA LEU A 218 -10.44 -6.09 -8.98
C LEU A 218 -9.15 -6.89 -8.87
N LYS A 219 -8.63 -6.99 -7.65
CA LYS A 219 -7.49 -7.86 -7.34
C LYS A 219 -7.79 -8.76 -6.14
N ALA A 220 -7.29 -9.97 -6.19
CA ALA A 220 -7.21 -10.89 -5.07
C ALA A 220 -5.81 -10.80 -4.45
N ILE A 221 -5.75 -10.88 -3.13
CA ILE A 221 -4.53 -10.86 -2.32
C ILE A 221 -4.46 -12.19 -1.59
N TYR A 222 -3.34 -12.89 -1.65
CA TYR A 222 -3.15 -14.18 -1.01
C TYR A 222 -1.69 -14.44 -0.63
N GLY A 223 -1.52 -15.09 0.51
CA GLY A 223 -0.22 -15.47 1.06
C GLY A 223 -0.40 -16.34 2.30
N PRO A 224 0.69 -16.77 2.95
CA PRO A 224 0.61 -17.33 4.28
C PRO A 224 -0.05 -16.29 5.20
N ASP A 225 -1.12 -16.69 5.89
CA ASP A 225 -1.85 -15.87 6.87
C ASP A 225 -2.46 -14.56 6.35
N VAL A 226 -2.50 -14.38 5.00
CA VAL A 226 -3.09 -13.20 4.34
C VAL A 226 -4.05 -13.65 3.26
N LYS A 227 -5.29 -13.15 3.31
CA LYS A 227 -6.29 -13.29 2.24
C LYS A 227 -7.12 -12.02 2.17
N GLY A 228 -7.38 -11.55 0.97
CA GLY A 228 -8.16 -10.34 0.77
C GLY A 228 -8.52 -10.08 -0.67
N TRP A 229 -9.17 -8.98 -0.88
CA TRP A 229 -9.46 -8.44 -2.19
C TRP A 229 -9.33 -6.92 -2.18
N GLY A 230 -9.15 -6.34 -3.32
CA GLY A 230 -9.00 -4.88 -3.45
C GLY A 230 -9.50 -4.39 -4.80
N LEU A 231 -9.71 -3.08 -4.88
CA LEU A 231 -10.01 -2.38 -6.11
C LEU A 231 -8.71 -1.89 -6.76
N ILE A 232 -8.65 -1.99 -8.07
CA ILE A 232 -7.63 -1.35 -8.90
C ILE A 232 -8.26 -0.07 -9.43
N VAL A 233 -7.66 1.07 -9.12
CA VAL A 233 -8.03 2.36 -9.70
C VAL A 233 -6.73 3.03 -10.15
N GLY A 234 -6.67 3.38 -11.42
CA GLY A 234 -5.51 4.05 -12.00
C GLY A 234 -5.93 5.08 -13.04
N TYR A 235 -5.10 6.08 -13.23
CA TYR A 235 -5.32 7.11 -14.24
C TYR A 235 -3.98 7.66 -14.75
N ASP A 236 -3.98 8.10 -16.01
CA ASP A 236 -2.84 8.76 -16.65
C ASP A 236 -3.26 10.14 -17.16
N PHE A 237 -2.30 11.06 -17.19
CA PHE A 237 -2.47 12.43 -17.68
C PHE A 237 -1.66 12.68 -18.95
#